data_52828bd3c9d2f3a1fb593249fb623d45
#
_entry.id   52828bd3c9d2f3a1fb593249fb623d45
#
_cell.length_a   1.000
_cell.length_b   1.000
_cell.length_c   1.000
_cell.angle_alpha   90.00
_cell.angle_beta   90.00
_cell.angle_gamma   90.00
#
_symmetry.space_group_name_H-M   'P 1'
#
loop_
_entity.id
_entity.type
_entity.pdbx_description
1 polymer ?
#
loop_
_entity_poly.entity_id
_entity_poly.type
_entity_poly.pdbx_seq_one_letter_code
_entity_poly.pdbx_strand_id
1 'polypeptide(L)'
;MSMFKSKNEGNIYKCTVRLLDDTELIECEFQPFHRGNYLVEYICDQLNIKERDYFGLRYVDNSKQRQWLDLGKPILKQIKDLDPMLFSFRVKFYPADPFRLTNQGRTMLYQQLKRDLRHGRIYCSVGEAAALGSLIVQEELGDYNEEIHVENYVASMNLALRQTESLERKIIELHKKREPRQNPSEVVNEFLSIVSSLETYGIDPHPVKDHRGSQLYIGINYTGISTFICGKRSQHFRWNEVQKINFEGKMFIAHLSYTDASREAKLAVDDRNVHLNRQERKIMKK
;
A
#
# COMPACT_ATOMS: atom_id res chain seq x y z
N MET A 1 18.94 -17.63 46.49
CA MET A 1 19.15 -16.83 45.27
C MET A 1 19.20 -17.80 44.11
N SER A 2 18.05 -18.00 43.44
CA SER A 2 17.96 -18.90 42.28
C SER A 2 18.14 -18.02 41.03
N MET A 3 19.28 -18.26 40.33
CA MET A 3 19.55 -17.66 39.02
C MET A 3 18.57 -18.25 37.99
N PHE A 4 17.54 -17.52 37.61
CA PHE A 4 16.81 -17.77 36.37
C PHE A 4 17.75 -17.40 35.21
N LYS A 5 18.58 -18.33 34.73
CA LYS A 5 19.20 -18.23 33.42
C LYS A 5 18.09 -18.27 32.36
N SER A 6 17.85 -17.15 31.69
CA SER A 6 17.01 -17.09 30.52
C SER A 6 17.58 -18.00 29.43
N LYS A 7 16.88 -19.10 29.14
CA LYS A 7 17.28 -20.14 28.16
C LYS A 7 17.23 -19.68 26.69
N ASN A 8 17.07 -18.37 26.41
CA ASN A 8 16.81 -17.86 25.06
C ASN A 8 17.92 -16.98 24.46
N GLU A 9 19.09 -16.87 25.09
CA GLU A 9 20.15 -15.94 24.63
C GLU A 9 21.02 -16.46 23.47
N GLY A 10 20.67 -17.58 22.83
CA GLY A 10 21.48 -18.17 21.76
C GLY A 10 20.74 -18.56 20.49
N ASN A 11 19.40 -18.48 20.43
CA ASN A 11 18.66 -18.93 19.27
C ASN A 11 18.53 -17.82 18.23
N ILE A 12 19.10 -18.06 17.04
CA ILE A 12 18.92 -17.20 15.87
C ILE A 12 17.75 -17.77 15.06
N TYR A 13 16.80 -16.92 14.72
CA TYR A 13 15.66 -17.23 13.86
C TYR A 13 15.89 -16.64 12.47
N LYS A 14 15.46 -17.38 11.44
CA LYS A 14 15.53 -16.94 10.05
C LYS A 14 14.17 -16.57 9.55
N CYS A 15 14.06 -15.50 8.78
CA CYS A 15 12.87 -15.12 8.08
C CYS A 15 13.19 -14.61 6.68
N THR A 16 12.20 -14.66 5.80
CA THR A 16 12.31 -14.16 4.44
C THR A 16 11.44 -12.93 4.28
N VAL A 17 11.97 -11.89 3.66
CA VAL A 17 11.24 -10.66 3.34
C VAL A 17 11.14 -10.52 1.84
N ARG A 18 9.90 -10.55 1.33
CA ARG A 18 9.59 -10.27 -0.08
C ARG A 18 9.51 -8.76 -0.30
N LEU A 19 10.22 -8.24 -1.28
CA LEU A 19 10.25 -6.83 -1.62
C LEU A 19 9.02 -6.39 -2.44
N LEU A 20 9.05 -5.15 -2.90
CA LEU A 20 7.90 -4.50 -3.55
C LEU A 20 7.61 -5.02 -4.97
N ASP A 21 8.62 -5.49 -5.66
CA ASP A 21 8.50 -6.11 -6.99
C ASP A 21 7.95 -7.53 -6.98
N ASP A 22 7.77 -8.12 -5.78
CA ASP A 22 7.33 -9.49 -5.52
C ASP A 22 8.30 -10.61 -5.98
N THR A 23 9.40 -10.29 -6.61
CA THR A 23 10.42 -11.24 -7.12
C THR A 23 11.63 -11.31 -6.22
N GLU A 24 12.08 -10.19 -5.69
CA GLU A 24 13.24 -10.12 -4.82
C GLU A 24 12.90 -10.52 -3.39
N LEU A 25 13.79 -11.36 -2.83
CA LEU A 25 13.70 -11.88 -1.47
C LEU A 25 14.97 -11.53 -0.71
N ILE A 26 14.83 -11.05 0.52
CA ILE A 26 15.93 -10.84 1.44
C ILE A 26 15.79 -11.82 2.60
N GLU A 27 16.82 -12.62 2.83
CA GLU A 27 16.91 -13.44 4.04
C GLU A 27 17.44 -12.61 5.20
N CYS A 28 16.76 -12.68 6.33
CA CYS A 28 17.09 -11.94 7.53
C CYS A 28 17.20 -12.87 8.73
N GLU A 29 18.08 -12.51 9.64
CA GLU A 29 18.23 -13.20 10.91
C GLU A 29 17.87 -12.27 12.07
N PHE A 30 17.23 -12.80 13.09
CA PHE A 30 16.89 -12.05 14.28
C PHE A 30 16.94 -12.92 15.54
N GLN A 31 17.09 -12.26 16.69
CA GLN A 31 17.10 -12.92 17.99
C GLN A 31 15.76 -12.73 18.72
N PRO A 32 15.40 -13.57 19.71
CA PRO A 32 14.08 -13.53 20.36
C PRO A 32 13.69 -12.19 20.97
N PHE A 33 14.65 -11.36 21.37
CA PHE A 33 14.45 -10.06 21.97
C PHE A 33 14.32 -8.92 20.94
N HIS A 34 14.70 -9.15 19.66
CA HIS A 34 14.57 -8.13 18.63
C HIS A 34 13.11 -7.76 18.41
N ARG A 35 12.86 -6.44 18.34
CA ARG A 35 11.55 -5.87 18.06
C ARG A 35 11.36 -5.67 16.56
N GLY A 36 10.11 -5.44 16.14
CA GLY A 36 9.77 -5.28 14.73
C GLY A 36 10.55 -4.18 14.01
N ASN A 37 10.94 -3.10 14.70
CA ASN A 37 11.77 -2.04 14.13
C ASN A 37 13.12 -2.56 13.61
N TYR A 38 13.73 -3.52 14.29
CA TYR A 38 15.01 -4.12 13.87
C TYR A 38 14.99 -4.61 12.42
N LEU A 39 13.94 -5.36 12.03
CA LEU A 39 13.83 -5.86 10.65
C LEU A 39 13.54 -4.75 9.64
N VAL A 40 12.69 -3.77 9.99
CA VAL A 40 12.40 -2.66 9.08
C VAL A 40 13.65 -1.81 8.86
N GLU A 41 14.39 -1.50 9.93
CA GLU A 41 15.66 -0.78 9.85
C GLU A 41 16.67 -1.53 8.99
N TYR A 42 16.85 -2.84 9.25
CA TYR A 42 17.74 -3.68 8.47
C TYR A 42 17.42 -3.65 6.96
N ILE A 43 16.14 -3.83 6.59
CA ILE A 43 15.72 -3.79 5.18
C ILE A 43 15.92 -2.40 4.58
N CYS A 44 15.55 -1.34 5.29
CA CYS A 44 15.74 0.02 4.82
C CYS A 44 17.21 0.36 4.61
N ASP A 45 18.10 -0.15 5.47
CA ASP A 45 19.55 0.02 5.31
C ASP A 45 20.08 -0.72 4.07
N GLN A 46 19.66 -1.98 3.87
CA GLN A 46 20.01 -2.74 2.67
C GLN A 46 19.55 -2.05 1.38
N LEU A 47 18.38 -1.42 1.39
CA LEU A 47 17.80 -0.73 0.24
C LEU A 47 18.20 0.76 0.17
N ASN A 48 19.03 1.26 1.09
CA ASN A 48 19.42 2.67 1.20
C ASN A 48 18.21 3.63 1.27
N ILE A 49 17.16 3.24 2.02
CA ILE A 49 15.96 4.04 2.24
C ILE A 49 16.14 4.89 3.50
N LYS A 50 16.02 6.21 3.38
CA LYS A 50 16.13 7.15 4.50
C LYS A 50 14.80 7.36 5.21
N GLU A 51 13.71 7.38 4.47
CA GLU A 51 12.36 7.70 4.96
C GLU A 51 11.64 6.45 5.49
N ARG A 52 12.22 5.82 6.52
CA ARG A 52 11.81 4.52 7.08
C ARG A 52 10.36 4.51 7.58
N ASP A 53 9.86 5.65 8.06
CA ASP A 53 8.52 5.77 8.66
C ASP A 53 7.37 5.50 7.69
N TYR A 54 7.61 5.62 6.38
CA TYR A 54 6.62 5.31 5.36
C TYR A 54 6.47 3.82 5.07
N PHE A 55 7.41 2.99 5.54
CA PHE A 55 7.47 1.57 5.22
C PHE A 55 7.15 0.68 6.42
N GLY A 56 6.81 -0.56 6.12
CA GLY A 56 6.55 -1.56 7.14
C GLY A 56 6.58 -2.98 6.59
N LEU A 57 6.52 -3.94 7.51
CA LEU A 57 6.49 -5.36 7.18
C LEU A 57 5.09 -5.91 7.44
N ARG A 58 4.55 -6.62 6.45
CA ARG A 58 3.28 -7.35 6.56
C ARG A 58 3.54 -8.84 6.57
N TYR A 59 2.73 -9.56 7.34
CA TYR A 59 2.70 -11.02 7.34
C TYR A 59 1.24 -11.51 7.29
N VAL A 60 1.05 -12.77 6.97
CA VAL A 60 -0.26 -13.43 7.01
C VAL A 60 -0.30 -14.29 8.26
N ASP A 61 -1.27 -14.04 9.14
CA ASP A 61 -1.46 -14.83 10.35
C ASP A 61 -2.13 -16.19 10.08
N ASN A 62 -2.26 -17.03 11.11
CA ASN A 62 -2.87 -18.35 11.00
C ASN A 62 -4.36 -18.31 10.59
N SER A 63 -5.02 -17.18 10.79
CA SER A 63 -6.39 -16.92 10.34
C SER A 63 -6.46 -16.46 8.87
N LYS A 64 -5.34 -16.51 8.13
CA LYS A 64 -5.18 -16.02 6.76
C LYS A 64 -5.41 -14.51 6.61
N GLN A 65 -5.23 -13.77 7.68
CA GLN A 65 -5.40 -12.32 7.68
C GLN A 65 -4.04 -11.63 7.54
N ARG A 66 -4.05 -10.50 6.83
CA ARG A 66 -2.85 -9.67 6.64
C ARG A 66 -2.68 -8.76 7.85
N GLN A 67 -1.54 -8.88 8.51
CA GLN A 67 -1.19 -8.11 9.69
C GLN A 67 0.07 -7.27 9.42
N TRP A 68 0.11 -6.06 9.99
CA TRP A 68 1.34 -5.29 10.06
C TRP A 68 2.16 -5.72 11.27
N LEU A 69 3.47 -5.92 11.07
CA LEU A 69 4.39 -6.15 12.17
C LEU A 69 4.41 -4.92 13.10
N ASP A 70 4.11 -5.12 14.37
CA ASP A 70 4.22 -4.08 15.41
C ASP A 70 5.69 -3.80 15.71
N LEU A 71 6.16 -2.60 15.35
CA LEU A 71 7.57 -2.24 15.45
C LEU A 71 8.06 -2.16 16.91
N GLY A 72 7.17 -1.89 17.85
CA GLY A 72 7.48 -1.78 19.27
C GLY A 72 7.47 -3.09 20.04
N LYS A 73 7.05 -4.21 19.40
CA LYS A 73 6.95 -5.52 20.06
C LYS A 73 8.00 -6.50 19.57
N PRO A 74 8.41 -7.48 20.42
CA PRO A 74 9.28 -8.57 19.98
C PRO A 74 8.67 -9.30 18.77
N ILE A 75 9.50 -9.55 17.75
CA ILE A 75 9.11 -10.19 16.49
C ILE A 75 8.50 -11.55 16.78
N LEU A 76 9.24 -12.38 17.52
CA LEU A 76 8.85 -13.76 17.81
C LEU A 76 7.49 -13.88 18.51
N LYS A 77 7.11 -12.89 19.35
CA LYS A 77 5.79 -12.89 20.01
C LYS A 77 4.62 -12.67 19.05
N GLN A 78 4.90 -12.15 17.85
CA GLN A 78 3.88 -11.85 16.86
C GLN A 78 3.72 -12.96 15.82
N ILE A 79 4.81 -13.72 15.56
CA ILE A 79 4.87 -14.69 14.46
C ILE A 79 5.36 -16.07 14.88
N LYS A 80 5.43 -16.38 16.18
CA LYS A 80 6.00 -17.63 16.72
C LYS A 80 5.39 -18.91 16.13
N ASP A 81 4.14 -18.82 15.68
CA ASP A 81 3.36 -19.96 15.17
C ASP A 81 3.33 -19.99 13.64
N LEU A 82 4.14 -19.13 12.96
CA LEU A 82 4.22 -19.07 11.50
C LEU A 82 5.41 -19.88 10.99
N ASP A 83 5.14 -20.77 10.03
CA ASP A 83 6.15 -21.50 9.28
C ASP A 83 5.69 -21.61 7.81
N PRO A 84 6.46 -21.08 6.84
CA PRO A 84 7.66 -20.25 7.03
C PRO A 84 7.39 -18.85 7.57
N MET A 85 8.39 -18.25 8.22
CA MET A 85 8.37 -16.86 8.66
C MET A 85 8.58 -15.92 7.46
N LEU A 86 7.50 -15.62 6.76
CA LEU A 86 7.50 -14.80 5.54
C LEU A 86 6.87 -13.44 5.78
N PHE A 87 7.63 -12.40 5.51
CA PHE A 87 7.17 -11.02 5.49
C PHE A 87 7.09 -10.47 4.08
N SER A 88 6.33 -9.39 3.94
CA SER A 88 6.30 -8.54 2.74
C SER A 88 6.61 -7.11 3.13
N PHE A 89 7.68 -6.55 2.57
CA PHE A 89 8.01 -5.14 2.71
C PHE A 89 7.05 -4.30 1.85
N ARG A 90 6.42 -3.30 2.44
CA ARG A 90 5.36 -2.51 1.75
C ARG A 90 5.38 -1.06 2.23
N VAL A 91 4.91 -0.16 1.37
CA VAL A 91 4.56 1.19 1.81
C VAL A 91 3.37 1.08 2.77
N LYS A 92 3.55 1.55 3.98
CA LYS A 92 2.54 1.55 5.04
C LYS A 92 1.77 2.87 5.08
N PHE A 93 2.49 3.97 4.89
CA PHE A 93 1.93 5.31 4.84
C PHE A 93 2.31 5.97 3.53
N TYR A 94 1.34 6.45 2.78
CA TYR A 94 1.58 7.14 1.53
C TYR A 94 1.78 8.63 1.81
N PRO A 95 2.91 9.23 1.37
CA PRO A 95 3.19 10.64 1.60
C PRO A 95 2.18 11.53 0.89
N ALA A 96 1.83 12.66 1.50
CA ALA A 96 0.98 13.68 0.88
C ALA A 96 1.64 14.28 -0.36
N ASP A 97 2.96 14.43 -0.32
CA ASP A 97 3.79 14.90 -1.42
C ASP A 97 4.91 13.89 -1.67
N PRO A 98 4.80 13.04 -2.71
CA PRO A 98 5.83 12.07 -3.08
C PRO A 98 7.20 12.69 -3.37
N PHE A 99 7.23 13.94 -3.80
CA PHE A 99 8.47 14.60 -4.23
C PHE A 99 9.37 15.03 -3.08
N ARG A 100 8.87 14.96 -1.84
CA ARG A 100 9.69 15.12 -0.63
C ARG A 100 10.56 13.91 -0.31
N LEU A 101 10.26 12.76 -0.93
CA LEU A 101 11.10 11.58 -0.76
C LEU A 101 12.40 11.71 -1.55
N THR A 102 13.44 11.02 -1.09
CA THR A 102 14.66 10.81 -1.88
C THR A 102 14.35 10.04 -3.15
N ASN A 103 15.28 10.02 -4.12
CA ASN A 103 15.11 9.24 -5.35
C ASN A 103 14.81 7.76 -5.03
N GLN A 104 15.53 7.18 -4.08
CA GLN A 104 15.29 5.81 -3.66
C GLN A 104 13.89 5.61 -3.05
N GLY A 105 13.46 6.52 -2.18
CA GLY A 105 12.12 6.49 -1.62
C GLY A 105 11.03 6.61 -2.69
N ARG A 106 11.23 7.45 -3.71
CA ARG A 106 10.32 7.58 -4.86
C ARG A 106 10.26 6.30 -5.70
N THR A 107 11.41 5.68 -5.96
CA THR A 107 11.46 4.39 -6.67
C THR A 107 10.68 3.32 -5.92
N MET A 108 10.85 3.23 -4.61
CA MET A 108 10.10 2.27 -3.79
C MET A 108 8.59 2.57 -3.78
N LEU A 109 8.20 3.84 -3.69
CA LEU A 109 6.80 4.25 -3.78
C LEU A 109 6.21 3.92 -5.16
N TYR A 110 6.95 4.17 -6.23
CA TYR A 110 6.57 3.81 -7.60
C TYR A 110 6.30 2.30 -7.74
N GLN A 111 7.20 1.45 -7.24
CA GLN A 111 7.02 0.00 -7.27
C GLN A 111 5.75 -0.43 -6.51
N GLN A 112 5.48 0.17 -5.35
CA GLN A 112 4.24 -0.10 -4.62
C GLN A 112 3.00 0.34 -5.41
N LEU A 113 3.01 1.52 -6.02
CA LEU A 113 1.88 2.06 -6.77
C LEU A 113 1.64 1.33 -8.10
N LYS A 114 2.70 0.90 -8.79
CA LYS A 114 2.64 -0.02 -9.93
C LYS A 114 1.92 -1.32 -9.55
N ARG A 115 2.25 -1.87 -8.39
CA ARG A 115 1.59 -3.04 -7.81
C ARG A 115 0.12 -2.75 -7.45
N ASP A 116 -0.18 -1.60 -6.87
CA ASP A 116 -1.53 -1.22 -6.47
C ASP A 116 -2.44 -1.00 -7.69
N LEU A 117 -1.91 -0.46 -8.79
CA LEU A 117 -2.61 -0.36 -10.07
C LEU A 117 -2.94 -1.76 -10.64
N ARG A 118 -1.96 -2.66 -10.66
CA ARG A 118 -2.11 -4.05 -11.11
C ARG A 118 -3.18 -4.81 -10.32
N HIS A 119 -3.27 -4.57 -9.01
CA HIS A 119 -4.24 -5.23 -8.12
C HIS A 119 -5.59 -4.49 -8.01
N GLY A 120 -5.79 -3.39 -8.75
CA GLY A 120 -7.02 -2.63 -8.75
C GLY A 120 -7.32 -1.84 -7.47
N ARG A 121 -6.30 -1.53 -6.67
CA ARG A 121 -6.43 -0.64 -5.51
C ARG A 121 -6.50 0.81 -5.93
N ILE A 122 -5.79 1.16 -7.01
CA ILE A 122 -5.91 2.45 -7.67
C ILE A 122 -7.05 2.35 -8.66
N TYR A 123 -8.12 3.09 -8.39
CA TYR A 123 -9.23 3.23 -9.31
C TYR A 123 -9.07 4.52 -10.10
N CYS A 124 -8.99 4.38 -11.41
CA CYS A 124 -8.76 5.47 -12.34
C CYS A 124 -9.58 5.28 -13.63
N SER A 125 -9.75 6.32 -14.40
CA SER A 125 -10.37 6.26 -15.72
C SER A 125 -9.50 5.47 -16.70
N VAL A 126 -10.09 5.04 -17.82
CA VAL A 126 -9.33 4.34 -18.87
C VAL A 126 -8.19 5.20 -19.44
N GLY A 127 -8.40 6.53 -19.50
CA GLY A 127 -7.36 7.48 -19.95
C GLY A 127 -6.17 7.55 -18.97
N GLU A 128 -6.46 7.67 -17.66
CA GLU A 128 -5.43 7.68 -16.61
C GLU A 128 -4.71 6.33 -16.53
N ALA A 129 -5.45 5.21 -16.63
CA ALA A 129 -4.85 3.87 -16.68
C ALA A 129 -3.92 3.71 -17.89
N ALA A 130 -4.30 4.25 -19.06
CA ALA A 130 -3.47 4.22 -20.24
C ALA A 130 -2.20 5.08 -20.08
N ALA A 131 -2.33 6.28 -19.49
CA ALA A 131 -1.19 7.16 -19.21
C ALA A 131 -0.21 6.48 -18.22
N LEU A 132 -0.71 5.97 -17.09
CA LEU A 132 0.10 5.25 -16.11
C LEU A 132 0.74 3.99 -16.71
N GLY A 133 -0.02 3.22 -17.51
CA GLY A 133 0.48 2.04 -18.20
C GLY A 133 1.60 2.37 -19.20
N SER A 134 1.46 3.46 -19.97
CA SER A 134 2.52 3.89 -20.92
C SER A 134 3.81 4.28 -20.22
N LEU A 135 3.72 4.85 -19.01
CA LEU A 135 4.89 5.19 -18.20
C LEU A 135 5.58 3.94 -17.64
N ILE A 136 4.81 2.93 -17.24
CA ILE A 136 5.38 1.65 -16.82
C ILE A 136 6.10 0.99 -18.00
N VAL A 137 5.48 1.01 -19.19
CA VAL A 137 6.10 0.46 -20.41
C VAL A 137 7.40 1.20 -20.75
N GLN A 138 7.38 2.53 -20.67
CA GLN A 138 8.59 3.36 -20.91
C GLN A 138 9.70 3.05 -19.90
N GLU A 139 9.34 2.83 -18.63
CA GLU A 139 10.33 2.50 -17.57
C GLU A 139 10.91 1.10 -17.74
N GLU A 140 10.08 0.11 -18.10
CA GLU A 140 10.51 -1.28 -18.22
C GLU A 140 11.17 -1.63 -19.56
N LEU A 141 10.68 -1.07 -20.67
CA LEU A 141 11.14 -1.40 -22.04
C LEU A 141 11.95 -0.29 -22.70
N GLY A 142 11.98 0.92 -22.13
CA GLY A 142 12.63 2.07 -22.74
C GLY A 142 11.82 2.68 -23.90
N ASP A 143 12.51 3.39 -24.78
CA ASP A 143 11.88 4.09 -25.90
C ASP A 143 11.23 3.13 -26.90
N TYR A 144 10.13 3.58 -27.51
CA TYR A 144 9.47 2.81 -28.56
C TYR A 144 10.42 2.59 -29.75
N ASN A 145 10.52 1.34 -30.18
CA ASN A 145 11.27 0.93 -31.36
C ASN A 145 10.41 -0.01 -32.20
N GLU A 146 10.16 0.35 -33.48
CA GLU A 146 9.31 -0.43 -34.40
C GLU A 146 9.84 -1.84 -34.70
N GLU A 147 11.16 -2.04 -34.63
CA GLU A 147 11.79 -3.33 -34.88
C GLU A 147 11.63 -4.32 -33.71
N ILE A 148 11.49 -3.81 -32.48
CA ILE A 148 11.44 -4.60 -31.25
C ILE A 148 10.01 -4.71 -30.74
N HIS A 149 9.26 -3.61 -30.76
CA HIS A 149 7.91 -3.51 -30.21
C HIS A 149 6.87 -3.83 -31.28
N VAL A 150 6.86 -5.09 -31.72
CA VAL A 150 5.93 -5.59 -32.73
C VAL A 150 4.62 -6.06 -32.10
N GLU A 151 3.53 -6.03 -32.84
CA GLU A 151 2.20 -6.49 -32.44
C GLU A 151 1.73 -5.88 -31.10
N ASN A 152 1.15 -6.69 -30.22
CA ASN A 152 0.66 -6.28 -28.91
C ASN A 152 1.68 -6.64 -27.81
N TYR A 153 2.83 -5.97 -27.80
CA TYR A 153 3.92 -6.23 -26.85
C TYR A 153 3.57 -5.93 -25.38
N VAL A 154 2.47 -5.19 -25.10
CA VAL A 154 2.03 -4.90 -23.75
C VAL A 154 1.08 -5.95 -23.17
N ALA A 155 0.58 -6.90 -23.97
CA ALA A 155 -0.43 -7.87 -23.54
C ALA A 155 0.02 -8.73 -22.34
N SER A 156 1.30 -9.07 -22.26
CA SER A 156 1.87 -9.90 -21.20
C SER A 156 2.31 -9.13 -19.93
N MET A 157 2.27 -7.80 -19.96
CA MET A 157 2.89 -6.98 -18.90
C MET A 157 2.06 -6.85 -17.63
N ASN A 158 0.78 -7.27 -17.62
CA ASN A 158 -0.10 -7.14 -16.45
C ASN A 158 -0.13 -5.73 -15.84
N LEU A 159 -0.44 -4.72 -16.64
CA LEU A 159 -0.38 -3.31 -16.26
C LEU A 159 -1.58 -2.85 -15.41
N ALA A 160 -2.72 -3.53 -15.50
CA ALA A 160 -3.94 -3.20 -14.78
C ALA A 160 -4.76 -4.46 -14.46
N LEU A 161 -5.61 -4.40 -13.42
CA LEU A 161 -6.47 -5.51 -13.00
C LEU A 161 -7.39 -6.01 -14.13
N ARG A 162 -7.90 -5.09 -14.96
CA ARG A 162 -8.73 -5.40 -16.14
C ARG A 162 -8.06 -4.81 -17.37
N GLN A 163 -7.08 -5.52 -17.86
CA GLN A 163 -6.34 -5.16 -19.06
C GLN A 163 -7.10 -5.63 -20.29
N THR A 164 -7.84 -4.71 -20.92
CA THR A 164 -8.59 -4.98 -22.16
C THR A 164 -7.76 -4.58 -23.38
N GLU A 165 -8.03 -5.19 -24.54
CA GLU A 165 -7.36 -4.79 -25.80
C GLU A 165 -7.50 -3.30 -26.13
N SER A 166 -8.63 -2.67 -25.76
CA SER A 166 -8.82 -1.24 -25.93
C SER A 166 -7.88 -0.42 -25.06
N LEU A 167 -7.61 -0.87 -23.82
CA LEU A 167 -6.63 -0.24 -22.93
C LEU A 167 -5.22 -0.44 -23.46
N GLU A 168 -4.86 -1.65 -23.88
CA GLU A 168 -3.56 -1.99 -24.46
C GLU A 168 -3.23 -1.13 -25.67
N ARG A 169 -4.18 -1.00 -26.62
CA ARG A 169 -4.01 -0.10 -27.78
C ARG A 169 -3.72 1.34 -27.39
N LYS A 170 -4.43 1.88 -26.39
CA LYS A 170 -4.18 3.24 -25.89
C LYS A 170 -2.82 3.38 -25.23
N ILE A 171 -2.39 2.37 -24.47
CA ILE A 171 -1.04 2.33 -23.86
C ILE A 171 0.02 2.39 -24.96
N ILE A 172 -0.10 1.54 -26.00
CA ILE A 172 0.82 1.50 -27.15
C ILE A 172 0.85 2.85 -27.86
N GLU A 173 -0.31 3.47 -28.13
CA GLU A 173 -0.38 4.79 -28.77
C GLU A 173 0.32 5.87 -27.95
N LEU A 174 0.15 5.85 -26.65
CA LEU A 174 0.81 6.81 -25.76
C LEU A 174 2.32 6.54 -25.68
N HIS A 175 2.74 5.28 -25.59
CA HIS A 175 4.15 4.93 -25.59
C HIS A 175 4.87 5.38 -26.88
N LYS A 176 4.24 5.19 -28.07
CA LYS A 176 4.75 5.66 -29.35
C LYS A 176 4.95 7.19 -29.46
N LYS A 177 4.12 7.94 -28.73
CA LYS A 177 4.13 9.41 -28.74
C LYS A 177 5.07 10.03 -27.71
N ARG A 178 5.70 9.21 -26.84
CA ARG A 178 6.61 9.73 -25.83
C ARG A 178 7.90 10.25 -26.48
N GLU A 179 8.44 11.30 -25.89
CA GLU A 179 9.75 11.80 -26.32
C GLU A 179 10.83 10.77 -26.01
N PRO A 180 11.73 10.50 -26.96
CA PRO A 180 12.80 9.54 -26.76
C PRO A 180 13.83 10.04 -25.73
N ARG A 181 14.56 9.10 -25.12
CA ARG A 181 15.65 9.34 -24.16
C ARG A 181 15.22 10.02 -22.87
N GLN A 182 13.98 9.81 -22.42
CA GLN A 182 13.58 10.25 -21.08
C GLN A 182 14.43 9.54 -20.02
N ASN A 183 14.92 10.32 -19.05
CA ASN A 183 15.59 9.74 -17.89
C ASN A 183 14.58 8.89 -17.09
N PRO A 184 14.92 7.65 -16.67
CA PRO A 184 14.03 6.80 -15.86
C PRO A 184 13.45 7.51 -14.62
N SER A 185 14.24 8.40 -14.00
CA SER A 185 13.76 9.19 -12.85
C SER A 185 12.66 10.19 -13.24
N GLU A 186 12.66 10.71 -14.46
CA GLU A 186 11.62 11.63 -14.96
C GLU A 186 10.34 10.86 -15.23
N VAL A 187 10.44 9.66 -15.81
CA VAL A 187 9.30 8.75 -16.03
C VAL A 187 8.64 8.38 -14.72
N VAL A 188 9.41 8.02 -13.70
CA VAL A 188 8.93 7.74 -12.35
C VAL A 188 8.25 8.97 -11.74
N ASN A 189 8.84 10.16 -11.89
CA ASN A 189 8.26 11.40 -11.37
C ASN A 189 6.94 11.75 -12.08
N GLU A 190 6.84 11.57 -13.38
CA GLU A 190 5.59 11.77 -14.13
C GLU A 190 4.50 10.80 -13.66
N PHE A 191 4.85 9.52 -13.49
CA PHE A 191 3.95 8.53 -12.92
C PHE A 191 3.44 8.94 -11.53
N LEU A 192 4.35 9.33 -10.63
CA LEU A 192 4.01 9.78 -9.29
C LEU A 192 3.13 11.04 -9.29
N SER A 193 3.36 11.98 -10.21
CA SER A 193 2.54 13.17 -10.37
C SER A 193 1.10 12.83 -10.73
N ILE A 194 0.90 11.93 -11.69
CA ILE A 194 -0.44 11.50 -12.11
C ILE A 194 -1.13 10.73 -10.96
N VAL A 195 -0.48 9.70 -10.42
CA VAL A 195 -1.12 8.81 -9.46
C VAL A 195 -1.43 9.48 -8.14
N SER A 196 -0.59 10.43 -7.67
CA SER A 196 -0.84 11.15 -6.42
C SER A 196 -2.02 12.13 -6.49
N SER A 197 -2.45 12.52 -7.70
CA SER A 197 -3.64 13.33 -7.91
C SER A 197 -4.95 12.53 -7.87
N LEU A 198 -4.88 11.20 -7.95
CA LEU A 198 -6.07 10.35 -7.96
C LEU A 198 -6.74 10.27 -6.58
N GLU A 199 -8.07 10.22 -6.58
CA GLU A 199 -8.86 10.13 -5.34
C GLU A 199 -8.56 8.87 -4.50
N THR A 200 -8.07 7.81 -5.13
CA THR A 200 -7.73 6.53 -4.51
C THR A 200 -6.27 6.39 -4.13
N TYR A 201 -5.48 7.45 -4.29
CA TYR A 201 -4.08 7.45 -3.87
C TYR A 201 -3.93 7.20 -2.37
N GLY A 202 -3.14 6.20 -2.01
CA GLY A 202 -2.89 5.82 -0.62
C GLY A 202 -4.10 5.22 0.11
N ILE A 203 -5.15 4.85 -0.62
CA ILE A 203 -6.33 4.20 -0.07
C ILE A 203 -6.20 2.68 -0.12
N ASP A 204 -6.35 2.00 1.02
CA ASP A 204 -6.61 0.56 1.08
C ASP A 204 -8.13 0.36 1.28
N PRO A 205 -8.88 -0.02 0.24
CA PRO A 205 -10.33 -0.05 0.29
C PRO A 205 -10.85 -1.26 1.09
N HIS A 206 -11.68 -1.00 2.09
CA HIS A 206 -12.32 -2.01 2.92
C HIS A 206 -13.82 -2.07 2.63
N PRO A 207 -14.38 -3.25 2.31
CA PRO A 207 -15.82 -3.39 2.08
C PRO A 207 -16.59 -3.19 3.37
N VAL A 208 -17.61 -2.35 3.34
CA VAL A 208 -18.49 -2.06 4.47
C VAL A 208 -19.94 -1.95 3.99
N LYS A 209 -20.88 -1.97 4.94
CA LYS A 209 -22.29 -1.67 4.68
C LYS A 209 -22.68 -0.40 5.41
N ASP A 210 -23.48 0.43 4.77
CA ASP A 210 -24.09 1.57 5.42
C ASP A 210 -25.25 1.14 6.34
N HIS A 211 -25.85 2.12 7.02
CA HIS A 211 -27.01 1.87 7.91
C HIS A 211 -28.26 1.31 7.19
N ARG A 212 -28.32 1.39 5.85
CA ARG A 212 -29.38 0.83 5.01
C ARG A 212 -29.03 -0.53 4.45
N GLY A 213 -27.82 -1.04 4.73
CA GLY A 213 -27.32 -2.32 4.22
C GLY A 213 -26.69 -2.24 2.82
N SER A 214 -26.55 -1.04 2.23
CA SER A 214 -25.92 -0.86 0.92
C SER A 214 -24.42 -1.08 1.03
N GLN A 215 -23.86 -1.80 0.06
CA GLN A 215 -22.43 -2.07 0.02
C GLN A 215 -21.65 -0.86 -0.52
N LEU A 216 -20.58 -0.51 0.18
CA LEU A 216 -19.62 0.51 -0.24
C LEU A 216 -18.24 0.12 0.28
N TYR A 217 -17.24 0.90 -0.09
CA TYR A 217 -15.89 0.76 0.44
C TYR A 217 -15.54 1.99 1.28
N ILE A 218 -14.85 1.77 2.39
CA ILE A 218 -14.23 2.83 3.19
C ILE A 218 -12.72 2.75 3.03
N GLY A 219 -12.07 3.89 3.01
CA GLY A 219 -10.61 3.99 3.00
C GLY A 219 -10.14 5.24 3.70
N ILE A 220 -8.91 5.18 4.15
CA ILE A 220 -8.27 6.23 4.95
C ILE A 220 -6.93 6.55 4.31
N ASN A 221 -6.65 7.85 4.16
CA ASN A 221 -5.34 8.34 3.75
C ASN A 221 -4.97 9.63 4.49
N TYR A 222 -3.93 10.31 4.05
CA TYR A 222 -3.45 11.55 4.67
C TYR A 222 -4.48 12.70 4.65
N THR A 223 -5.47 12.69 3.74
CA THR A 223 -6.48 13.75 3.67
C THR A 223 -7.65 13.53 4.62
N GLY A 224 -7.97 12.28 4.96
CA GLY A 224 -9.12 11.95 5.79
C GLY A 224 -9.69 10.56 5.53
N ILE A 225 -10.98 10.42 5.81
CA ILE A 225 -11.77 9.21 5.62
C ILE A 225 -12.63 9.40 4.37
N SER A 226 -12.58 8.45 3.46
CA SER A 226 -13.38 8.49 2.22
C SER A 226 -14.24 7.23 2.09
N THR A 227 -15.43 7.38 1.51
CA THR A 227 -16.27 6.27 1.09
C THR A 227 -16.36 6.23 -0.43
N PHE A 228 -16.44 5.03 -0.98
CA PHE A 228 -16.45 4.80 -2.41
C PHE A 228 -17.60 3.88 -2.81
N ILE A 229 -18.28 4.22 -3.90
CA ILE A 229 -19.32 3.42 -4.55
C ILE A 229 -18.92 3.25 -6.01
N CYS A 230 -18.85 2.01 -6.49
CA CYS A 230 -18.43 1.70 -7.86
C CYS A 230 -17.13 2.41 -8.28
N GLY A 231 -16.17 2.50 -7.36
CA GLY A 231 -14.85 3.10 -7.59
C GLY A 231 -14.82 4.64 -7.56
N LYS A 232 -15.96 5.30 -7.42
CA LYS A 232 -16.03 6.76 -7.28
C LYS A 232 -16.18 7.14 -5.82
N ARG A 233 -15.49 8.19 -5.41
CA ARG A 233 -15.63 8.75 -4.07
C ARG A 233 -17.04 9.33 -3.89
N SER A 234 -17.78 8.80 -2.92
CA SER A 234 -19.13 9.24 -2.61
C SER A 234 -19.16 10.27 -1.50
N GLN A 235 -18.28 10.11 -0.49
CA GLN A 235 -18.13 11.05 0.62
C GLN A 235 -16.66 11.17 0.99
N HIS A 236 -16.30 12.33 1.53
CA HIS A 236 -14.96 12.59 2.04
C HIS A 236 -15.06 13.44 3.31
N PHE A 237 -14.44 12.96 4.38
CA PHE A 237 -14.37 13.63 5.68
C PHE A 237 -12.91 13.95 5.97
N ARG A 238 -12.57 15.22 5.94
CA ARG A 238 -11.20 15.67 6.25
C ARG A 238 -10.87 15.45 7.71
N TRP A 239 -9.61 15.28 8.05
CA TRP A 239 -9.18 15.04 9.42
C TRP A 239 -9.61 16.15 10.40
N ASN A 240 -9.66 17.41 9.97
CA ASN A 240 -10.14 18.53 10.79
C ASN A 240 -11.66 18.49 11.05
N GLU A 241 -12.43 17.72 10.29
CA GLU A 241 -13.86 17.50 10.48
C GLU A 241 -14.13 16.29 11.40
N VAL A 242 -13.15 15.42 11.60
CA VAL A 242 -13.29 14.21 12.41
C VAL A 242 -12.94 14.51 13.87
N GLN A 243 -13.95 14.54 14.73
CA GLN A 243 -13.76 14.76 16.18
C GLN A 243 -13.32 13.49 16.90
N LYS A 244 -13.90 12.34 16.54
CA LYS A 244 -13.68 11.08 17.23
C LYS A 244 -14.00 9.90 16.34
N ILE A 245 -13.25 8.81 16.54
CA ILE A 245 -13.50 7.52 15.91
C ILE A 245 -13.71 6.49 17.01
N ASN A 246 -14.81 5.74 16.91
CA ASN A 246 -15.15 4.63 17.81
C ASN A 246 -15.30 3.33 17.01
N PHE A 247 -15.10 2.23 17.72
CA PHE A 247 -15.37 0.89 17.23
C PHE A 247 -16.31 0.22 18.25
N GLU A 248 -17.51 -0.13 17.80
CA GLU A 248 -18.52 -0.80 18.63
C GLU A 248 -18.92 -2.12 17.96
N GLY A 249 -18.42 -3.24 18.48
CA GLY A 249 -18.59 -4.55 17.84
C GLY A 249 -18.00 -4.52 16.43
N LYS A 250 -18.86 -4.64 15.42
CA LYS A 250 -18.54 -4.62 13.98
C LYS A 250 -18.71 -3.24 13.34
N MET A 251 -19.03 -2.22 14.11
CA MET A 251 -19.30 -0.88 13.59
C MET A 251 -18.06 0.00 13.70
N PHE A 252 -17.77 0.70 12.61
CA PHE A 252 -16.87 1.84 12.57
C PHE A 252 -17.72 3.12 12.64
N ILE A 253 -17.46 3.97 13.64
CA ILE A 253 -18.22 5.18 13.90
C ILE A 253 -17.28 6.36 13.87
N ALA A 254 -17.48 7.29 12.93
CA ALA A 254 -16.79 8.58 12.89
C ALA A 254 -17.75 9.70 13.34
N HIS A 255 -17.38 10.43 14.40
CA HIS A 255 -18.07 11.62 14.84
C HIS A 255 -17.47 12.82 14.14
N LEU A 256 -18.33 13.57 13.45
CA LEU A 256 -17.91 14.70 12.62
C LEU A 256 -18.37 16.02 13.25
N SER A 257 -17.54 17.07 13.15
CA SER A 257 -17.94 18.43 13.44
C SER A 257 -18.40 19.13 12.15
N TYR A 258 -19.63 19.61 12.16
CA TYR A 258 -20.12 20.55 11.15
C TYR A 258 -20.46 21.87 11.82
N THR A 259 -20.18 22.95 11.15
CA THR A 259 -20.48 24.30 11.63
C THR A 259 -21.97 24.57 11.79
N ASP A 260 -22.86 23.73 11.21
CA ASP A 260 -24.33 23.93 11.24
C ASP A 260 -25.19 22.71 11.56
N ALA A 261 -24.66 21.52 11.73
CA ALA A 261 -25.38 20.36 12.30
C ALA A 261 -24.44 19.16 12.48
N SER A 262 -24.38 18.60 13.66
CA SER A 262 -23.68 17.35 13.90
C SER A 262 -24.39 16.19 13.19
N ARG A 263 -23.85 15.68 12.10
CA ARG A 263 -24.25 14.41 11.46
C ARG A 263 -23.32 13.30 11.90
N GLU A 264 -23.88 12.29 12.49
CA GLU A 264 -23.17 11.05 12.81
C GLU A 264 -23.16 10.14 11.57
N ALA A 265 -21.99 9.83 11.03
CA ALA A 265 -21.87 8.82 9.99
C ALA A 265 -21.63 7.46 10.64
N LYS A 266 -22.58 6.55 10.56
CA LYS A 266 -22.46 5.16 11.05
C LYS A 266 -22.29 4.23 9.87
N LEU A 267 -21.15 3.52 9.86
CA LEU A 267 -20.85 2.50 8.87
C LEU A 267 -20.67 1.15 9.59
N ALA A 268 -21.40 0.14 9.16
CA ALA A 268 -21.22 -1.23 9.63
C ALA A 268 -20.13 -1.91 8.83
N VAL A 269 -19.12 -2.44 9.50
CA VAL A 269 -17.97 -3.11 8.88
C VAL A 269 -18.29 -4.61 8.84
N ASP A 270 -18.22 -5.23 7.66
CA ASP A 270 -18.38 -6.68 7.53
C ASP A 270 -17.10 -7.39 8.00
N ASP A 271 -17.20 -8.18 9.08
CA ASP A 271 -16.10 -8.82 9.80
C ASP A 271 -15.25 -9.79 8.98
N ARG A 272 -15.71 -10.21 7.80
CA ARG A 272 -15.00 -11.22 7.00
C ARG A 272 -13.72 -10.71 6.36
N ASN A 273 -13.49 -9.37 6.31
CA ASN A 273 -12.33 -8.78 5.62
C ASN A 273 -11.72 -7.55 6.31
N VAL A 274 -12.17 -7.13 7.49
CA VAL A 274 -11.68 -5.89 8.12
C VAL A 274 -11.21 -6.14 9.53
N HIS A 275 -9.96 -6.55 9.66
CA HIS A 275 -9.18 -6.26 10.84
C HIS A 275 -8.38 -4.98 10.59
N LEU A 276 -8.98 -3.83 10.92
CA LEU A 276 -8.18 -2.67 11.28
C LEU A 276 -7.31 -3.10 12.45
N ASN A 277 -6.03 -3.26 12.18
CA ASN A 277 -5.05 -3.72 13.15
C ASN A 277 -5.10 -2.80 14.38
N ARG A 278 -4.81 -3.34 15.56
CA ARG A 278 -4.73 -2.58 16.81
C ARG A 278 -3.83 -1.34 16.71
N GLN A 279 -2.91 -1.31 15.73
CA GLN A 279 -2.05 -0.18 15.41
C GLN A 279 -2.75 0.90 14.58
N GLU A 280 -3.56 0.54 13.62
CA GLU A 280 -4.39 1.49 12.85
C GLU A 280 -5.40 2.16 13.77
N ARG A 281 -5.93 1.42 14.75
CA ARG A 281 -6.72 1.98 15.86
C ARG A 281 -5.94 2.95 16.75
N LYS A 282 -4.61 2.77 16.90
CA LYS A 282 -3.74 3.68 17.69
C LYS A 282 -3.33 4.92 16.92
N ILE A 283 -3.13 4.83 15.61
CA ILE A 283 -2.78 5.96 14.74
C ILE A 283 -3.98 6.92 14.64
N MET A 284 -5.19 6.38 14.62
CA MET A 284 -6.41 7.18 14.66
C MET A 284 -6.73 7.76 16.04
N LYS A 285 -5.96 7.40 17.08
CA LYS A 285 -6.10 7.94 18.46
C LYS A 285 -5.03 8.96 18.84
N LYS A 286 -4.07 9.26 17.96
CA LYS A 286 -3.10 10.34 18.08
C LYS A 286 -3.42 11.47 17.10
#